data_bba83f8aa03812c6ae32012093dfb597
#
_entry.id   bba83f8aa03812c6ae32012093dfb597
#
_cell.length_a   1.000
_cell.length_b   1.000
_cell.length_c   1.000
_cell.angle_alpha   90.00
_cell.angle_beta   90.00
_cell.angle_gamma   90.00
#
_symmetry.space_group_name_H-M   'P 1'
#
loop_
_entity.id
_entity.type
_entity.pdbx_description
1 polymer ?
#
loop_
_entity_poly.entity_id
_entity_poly.type
_entity_poly.pdbx_seq_one_letter_code
_entity_poly.pdbx_strand_id
1 'polypeptide(L)'
;MLEPDLSFEDYLSRENHIHSSDLKKIFESMNHYEMPNIDKSGYKIGTFGHVALLEFAEIFKRYLSLPQEYSMIKDKRSVKARDLKQAYQDKATEENKILVTFDEWTEVLKWRENILADPVVGEPFEKNLGQNEVSGFFEHPNFPGINGAFRMDKYLPD
;
A
#
# COMPACT_ATOMS: atom_id res chain seq x y z
N MET A 1 -18.64 11.51 -8.72
CA MET A 1 -18.92 10.15 -9.26
C MET A 1 -18.03 9.17 -8.50
N LEU A 2 -18.54 8.02 -8.09
CA LEU A 2 -17.76 6.95 -7.43
C LEU A 2 -17.51 5.82 -8.44
N GLU A 3 -16.29 5.34 -8.53
CA GLU A 3 -15.85 4.28 -9.45
C GLU A 3 -15.11 3.18 -8.64
N PRO A 4 -15.82 2.10 -8.24
CA PRO A 4 -15.27 1.08 -7.35
C PRO A 4 -14.22 0.17 -8.03
N ASP A 5 -14.35 -0.03 -9.34
CA ASP A 5 -13.51 -1.00 -10.07
C ASP A 5 -12.35 -0.33 -10.84
N LEU A 6 -12.09 0.96 -10.58
CA LEU A 6 -11.03 1.69 -11.24
C LEU A 6 -9.66 1.24 -10.73
N SER A 7 -8.76 0.84 -11.64
CA SER A 7 -7.39 0.50 -11.24
C SER A 7 -6.65 1.71 -10.65
N PHE A 8 -5.64 1.47 -9.84
CA PHE A 8 -4.84 2.56 -9.27
C PHE A 8 -4.07 3.34 -10.36
N GLU A 9 -3.62 2.66 -11.41
CA GLU A 9 -2.94 3.27 -12.55
C GLU A 9 -3.89 4.18 -13.33
N ASP A 10 -5.11 3.71 -13.63
CA ASP A 10 -6.14 4.51 -14.30
C ASP A 10 -6.57 5.70 -13.44
N TYR A 11 -6.68 5.52 -12.11
CA TYR A 11 -6.95 6.61 -11.19
C TYR A 11 -5.87 7.70 -11.24
N LEU A 12 -4.59 7.33 -11.25
CA LEU A 12 -3.48 8.28 -11.32
C LEU A 12 -3.32 8.91 -12.70
N SER A 13 -3.72 8.23 -13.77
CA SER A 13 -3.60 8.72 -15.15
C SER A 13 -4.66 9.75 -15.52
N ARG A 14 -5.68 9.97 -14.68
CA ARG A 14 -6.71 10.97 -14.92
C ARG A 14 -6.13 12.38 -14.91
N GLU A 15 -5.92 12.94 -16.09
CA GLU A 15 -5.48 14.32 -16.28
C GLU A 15 -6.55 15.31 -15.78
N ASN A 16 -6.09 16.51 -15.39
CA ASN A 16 -6.95 17.61 -14.90
C ASN A 16 -7.67 17.33 -13.56
N HIS A 17 -7.15 16.38 -12.74
CA HIS A 17 -7.64 16.17 -11.39
C HIS A 17 -6.52 16.40 -10.37
N ILE A 18 -6.84 17.06 -9.26
CA ILE A 18 -5.92 17.24 -8.13
C ILE A 18 -6.12 16.07 -7.17
N HIS A 19 -5.08 15.30 -6.95
CA HIS A 19 -5.07 14.19 -6.00
C HIS A 19 -4.67 14.67 -4.60
N SER A 20 -4.99 13.89 -3.56
CA SER A 20 -4.63 14.24 -2.17
C SER A 20 -3.13 14.39 -1.95
N SER A 21 -2.30 13.63 -2.69
CA SER A 21 -0.85 13.75 -2.70
C SER A 21 -0.36 15.08 -3.26
N ASP A 22 -1.06 15.62 -4.26
CA ASP A 22 -0.73 16.89 -4.89
C ASP A 22 -1.05 18.05 -3.95
N LEU A 23 -2.16 17.98 -3.21
CA LEU A 23 -2.49 18.96 -2.18
C LEU A 23 -1.40 19.03 -1.12
N LYS A 24 -0.84 17.91 -0.66
CA LYS A 24 0.28 17.92 0.31
C LYS A 24 1.49 18.65 -0.25
N LYS A 25 1.86 18.40 -1.50
CA LYS A 25 2.97 19.08 -2.16
C LYS A 25 2.72 20.59 -2.29
N ILE A 26 1.51 20.99 -2.68
CA ILE A 26 1.12 22.40 -2.80
C ILE A 26 1.20 23.11 -1.45
N PHE A 27 0.78 22.44 -0.35
CA PHE A 27 0.90 23.00 1.01
C PHE A 27 2.35 23.19 1.46
N GLU A 28 3.27 22.34 1.01
CA GLU A 28 4.69 22.52 1.30
C GLU A 28 5.28 23.67 0.48
N SER A 29 5.12 23.67 -0.83
CA SER A 29 5.38 24.79 -1.74
C SER A 29 4.97 24.43 -3.18
N MET A 30 4.72 25.44 -4.02
CA MET A 30 4.46 25.22 -5.45
C MET A 30 5.63 24.53 -6.18
N ASN A 31 6.86 24.80 -5.74
CA ASN A 31 8.02 24.11 -6.31
C ASN A 31 8.00 22.59 -6.03
N HIS A 32 7.50 22.16 -4.87
CA HIS A 32 7.35 20.75 -4.54
C HIS A 32 6.29 20.06 -5.41
N TYR A 33 5.27 20.79 -5.85
CA TYR A 33 4.26 20.25 -6.75
C TYR A 33 4.85 19.84 -8.10
N GLU A 34 5.80 20.61 -8.62
CA GLU A 34 6.47 20.33 -9.89
C GLU A 34 7.54 19.24 -9.78
N MET A 35 7.96 18.87 -8.56
CA MET A 35 8.95 17.83 -8.38
C MET A 35 8.37 16.43 -8.67
N PRO A 36 9.11 15.56 -9.37
CA PRO A 36 8.70 14.18 -9.56
C PRO A 36 8.58 13.46 -8.21
N ASN A 37 7.65 12.51 -8.13
CA ASN A 37 7.51 11.66 -6.95
C ASN A 37 8.80 10.85 -6.76
N ILE A 38 9.49 11.07 -5.64
CA ILE A 38 10.64 10.26 -5.26
C ILE A 38 10.10 8.96 -4.67
N ASP A 39 10.50 7.83 -5.26
CA ASP A 39 10.18 6.51 -4.72
C ASP A 39 10.85 6.35 -3.35
N LYS A 40 10.07 6.49 -2.30
CA LYS A 40 10.54 6.33 -0.93
C LYS A 40 10.41 4.86 -0.54
N SER A 41 11.49 4.24 -0.10
CA SER A 41 11.51 2.83 0.35
C SER A 41 10.44 2.49 1.40
N GLY A 42 9.94 3.47 2.15
CA GLY A 42 8.82 3.33 3.10
C GLY A 42 7.48 2.94 2.45
N TYR A 43 7.31 3.15 1.15
CA TYR A 43 6.07 2.74 0.45
C TYR A 43 5.89 1.22 0.39
N LYS A 44 6.98 0.43 0.40
CA LYS A 44 6.88 -1.03 0.29
C LYS A 44 6.13 -1.68 1.45
N ILE A 45 6.44 -1.28 2.68
CA ILE A 45 5.76 -1.83 3.85
C ILE A 45 4.31 -1.34 3.95
N GLY A 46 4.05 -0.09 3.56
CA GLY A 46 2.69 0.46 3.46
C GLY A 46 1.84 -0.29 2.46
N THR A 47 2.34 -0.52 1.25
CA THR A 47 1.65 -1.31 0.22
C THR A 47 1.41 -2.74 0.68
N PHE A 48 2.39 -3.37 1.34
CA PHE A 48 2.21 -4.71 1.92
C PHE A 48 1.14 -4.73 3.01
N GLY A 49 1.12 -3.73 3.90
CA GLY A 49 0.08 -3.58 4.94
C GLY A 49 -1.32 -3.40 4.33
N HIS A 50 -1.42 -2.61 3.27
CA HIS A 50 -2.66 -2.39 2.53
C HIS A 50 -3.21 -3.69 1.93
N VAL A 51 -2.37 -4.46 1.23
CA VAL A 51 -2.76 -5.77 0.69
C VAL A 51 -3.12 -6.75 1.81
N ALA A 52 -2.38 -6.75 2.93
CA ALA A 52 -2.66 -7.62 4.06
C ALA A 52 -4.00 -7.31 4.74
N LEU A 53 -4.44 -6.06 4.72
CA LEU A 53 -5.72 -5.65 5.31
C LEU A 53 -6.89 -5.92 4.36
N LEU A 54 -6.78 -5.51 3.11
CA LEU A 54 -7.89 -5.51 2.16
C LEU A 54 -8.02 -6.82 1.36
N GLU A 55 -6.89 -7.48 1.08
CA GLU A 55 -6.80 -8.63 0.19
C GLU A 55 -5.93 -9.75 0.80
N PHE A 56 -6.22 -10.17 2.04
CA PHE A 56 -5.33 -11.03 2.82
C PHE A 56 -4.84 -12.30 2.08
N ALA A 57 -5.68 -12.92 1.27
CA ALA A 57 -5.29 -14.10 0.49
C ALA A 57 -4.19 -13.81 -0.55
N GLU A 58 -4.10 -12.56 -1.02
CA GLU A 58 -3.15 -12.14 -2.04
C GLU A 58 -1.73 -11.95 -1.49
N ILE A 59 -1.56 -11.79 -0.16
CA ILE A 59 -0.21 -11.61 0.42
C ILE A 59 0.69 -12.81 0.11
N PHE A 60 0.15 -14.02 0.14
CA PHE A 60 0.91 -15.25 -0.12
C PHE A 60 1.28 -15.44 -1.60
N LYS A 61 0.54 -14.78 -2.49
CA LYS A 61 0.81 -14.81 -3.94
C LYS A 61 1.82 -13.74 -4.33
N ARG A 62 1.72 -12.54 -3.71
CA ARG A 62 2.51 -11.35 -4.10
C ARG A 62 3.80 -11.20 -3.32
N TYR A 63 3.90 -11.79 -2.11
CA TYR A 63 5.03 -11.57 -1.21
C TYR A 63 5.67 -12.88 -0.78
N LEU A 64 6.98 -12.82 -0.53
CA LEU A 64 7.78 -13.89 0.06
C LEU A 64 8.56 -13.34 1.25
N SER A 65 8.43 -13.95 2.42
CA SER A 65 9.20 -13.56 3.61
C SER A 65 10.58 -14.21 3.62
N LEU A 66 11.61 -13.43 3.97
CA LEU A 66 12.86 -14.03 4.44
C LEU A 66 12.60 -14.90 5.68
N PRO A 67 13.36 -15.98 5.88
CA PRO A 67 13.17 -16.84 7.04
C PRO A 67 13.60 -16.14 8.32
N GLN A 68 13.02 -16.53 9.46
CA GLN A 68 13.36 -15.98 10.77
C GLN A 68 14.86 -16.09 11.09
N GLU A 69 15.49 -17.15 10.61
CA GLU A 69 16.95 -17.37 10.77
C GLU A 69 17.77 -16.19 10.22
N TYR A 70 17.30 -15.55 9.15
CA TYR A 70 17.95 -14.36 8.60
C TYR A 70 17.91 -13.19 9.59
N SER A 71 16.80 -12.96 10.27
CA SER A 71 16.68 -11.89 11.29
C SER A 71 17.64 -12.12 12.45
N MET A 72 17.90 -13.37 12.84
CA MET A 72 18.78 -13.74 13.93
C MET A 72 20.29 -13.57 13.62
N ILE A 73 20.68 -13.47 12.37
CA ILE A 73 22.08 -13.25 11.98
C ILE A 73 22.47 -11.82 12.36
N LYS A 74 23.41 -11.67 13.32
CA LYS A 74 23.89 -10.36 13.79
C LYS A 74 24.63 -9.58 12.70
N ASP A 75 25.54 -10.25 11.98
CA ASP A 75 26.28 -9.64 10.89
C ASP A 75 25.64 -9.96 9.54
N LYS A 76 24.87 -9.01 9.03
CA LYS A 76 24.20 -9.11 7.73
C LYS A 76 25.17 -9.08 6.52
N ARG A 77 26.47 -8.75 6.75
CA ARG A 77 27.51 -8.76 5.72
C ARG A 77 28.21 -10.11 5.63
N SER A 78 27.97 -11.02 6.59
CA SER A 78 28.53 -12.37 6.57
C SER A 78 28.15 -13.13 5.29
N VAL A 79 29.00 -14.05 4.86
CA VAL A 79 28.75 -14.92 3.69
C VAL A 79 27.41 -15.64 3.88
N LYS A 80 27.18 -16.24 5.06
CA LYS A 80 25.93 -16.94 5.38
C LYS A 80 24.69 -16.05 5.17
N ALA A 81 24.73 -14.79 5.63
CA ALA A 81 23.59 -13.88 5.48
C ALA A 81 23.36 -13.51 4.01
N ARG A 82 24.44 -13.28 3.26
CA ARG A 82 24.34 -12.94 1.81
C ARG A 82 23.80 -14.10 1.01
N ASP A 83 24.33 -15.30 1.23
CA ASP A 83 23.92 -16.50 0.49
C ASP A 83 22.44 -16.82 0.78
N LEU A 84 22.01 -16.73 2.05
CA LEU A 84 20.63 -16.94 2.44
C LEU A 84 19.70 -15.91 1.78
N LYS A 85 20.08 -14.62 1.81
CA LYS A 85 19.29 -13.55 1.16
C LYS A 85 19.22 -13.75 -0.35
N GLN A 86 20.35 -14.11 -0.98
CA GLN A 86 20.39 -14.34 -2.43
C GLN A 86 19.48 -15.50 -2.83
N ALA A 87 19.53 -16.63 -2.13
CA ALA A 87 18.68 -17.77 -2.41
C ALA A 87 17.18 -17.42 -2.35
N TYR A 88 16.78 -16.59 -1.38
CA TYR A 88 15.40 -16.12 -1.28
C TYR A 88 15.05 -15.04 -2.32
N GLN A 89 16.02 -14.23 -2.74
CA GLN A 89 15.84 -13.27 -3.81
C GLN A 89 15.62 -13.98 -5.16
N ASP A 90 16.39 -15.02 -5.43
CA ASP A 90 16.27 -15.83 -6.66
C ASP A 90 14.89 -16.51 -6.67
N LYS A 91 14.49 -17.12 -5.54
CA LYS A 91 13.16 -17.72 -5.39
C LYS A 91 12.03 -16.69 -5.58
N ALA A 92 12.15 -15.51 -5.00
CA ALA A 92 11.16 -14.45 -5.16
C ALA A 92 11.05 -14.01 -6.62
N THR A 93 12.17 -13.93 -7.33
CA THR A 93 12.21 -13.61 -8.76
C THR A 93 11.55 -14.72 -9.60
N GLU A 94 11.86 -15.99 -9.32
CA GLU A 94 11.25 -17.14 -10.00
C GLU A 94 9.72 -17.19 -9.82
N GLU A 95 9.26 -16.92 -8.58
CA GLU A 95 7.84 -16.92 -8.24
C GLU A 95 7.13 -15.59 -8.56
N ASN A 96 7.84 -14.60 -9.11
CA ASN A 96 7.35 -13.23 -9.36
C ASN A 96 6.75 -12.57 -8.10
N LYS A 97 7.46 -12.71 -6.97
CA LYS A 97 7.05 -12.19 -5.66
C LYS A 97 7.96 -11.07 -5.18
N ILE A 98 7.44 -10.23 -4.32
CA ILE A 98 8.18 -9.18 -3.63
C ILE A 98 8.79 -9.77 -2.37
N LEU A 99 10.12 -9.67 -2.23
CA LEU A 99 10.81 -10.13 -1.03
C LEU A 99 10.68 -9.09 0.09
N VAL A 100 10.20 -9.53 1.25
CA VAL A 100 10.11 -8.76 2.50
C VAL A 100 10.91 -9.46 3.61
N THR A 101 11.31 -8.73 4.63
CA THR A 101 11.98 -9.33 5.79
C THR A 101 10.97 -10.05 6.69
N PHE A 102 11.46 -10.95 7.54
CA PHE A 102 10.62 -11.61 8.54
C PHE A 102 10.00 -10.61 9.53
N ASP A 103 10.76 -9.58 9.88
CA ASP A 103 10.31 -8.55 10.82
C ASP A 103 9.19 -7.70 10.20
N GLU A 104 9.34 -7.26 8.94
CA GLU A 104 8.28 -6.55 8.19
C GLU A 104 7.02 -7.41 8.05
N TRP A 105 7.19 -8.70 7.73
CA TRP A 105 6.07 -9.63 7.64
C TRP A 105 5.30 -9.74 8.96
N THR A 106 6.03 -9.95 10.06
CA THR A 106 5.43 -10.09 11.39
C THR A 106 4.76 -8.80 11.85
N GLU A 107 5.38 -7.65 11.57
CA GLU A 107 4.84 -6.34 11.92
C GLU A 107 3.53 -6.06 11.19
N VAL A 108 3.48 -6.32 9.89
CA VAL A 108 2.26 -6.12 9.08
C VAL A 108 1.12 -7.04 9.53
N LEU A 109 1.40 -8.31 9.85
CA LEU A 109 0.38 -9.20 10.41
C LEU A 109 -0.15 -8.71 11.75
N LYS A 110 0.72 -8.17 12.60
CA LYS A 110 0.32 -7.57 13.87
C LYS A 110 -0.54 -6.31 13.67
N TRP A 111 -0.23 -5.48 12.70
CA TRP A 111 -1.10 -4.33 12.35
C TRP A 111 -2.49 -4.81 11.97
N ARG A 112 -2.57 -5.81 11.09
CA ARG A 112 -3.84 -6.41 10.69
C ARG A 112 -4.63 -6.95 11.88
N GLU A 113 -3.99 -7.73 12.76
CA GLU A 113 -4.63 -8.27 13.95
C GLU A 113 -5.17 -7.16 14.86
N ASN A 114 -4.40 -6.09 15.09
CA ASN A 114 -4.82 -4.96 15.90
C ASN A 114 -6.04 -4.24 15.29
N ILE A 115 -6.08 -4.05 13.96
CA ILE A 115 -7.21 -3.43 13.27
C ILE A 115 -8.45 -4.32 13.38
N LEU A 116 -8.32 -5.62 13.14
CA LEU A 116 -9.45 -6.55 13.21
C LEU A 116 -9.98 -6.72 14.64
N ALA A 117 -9.14 -6.55 15.65
CA ALA A 117 -9.55 -6.60 17.06
C ALA A 117 -10.32 -5.35 17.52
N ASP A 118 -10.26 -4.25 16.76
CA ASP A 118 -11.03 -3.04 17.07
C ASP A 118 -12.52 -3.27 16.79
N PRO A 119 -13.41 -3.07 17.80
CA PRO A 119 -14.83 -3.38 17.66
C PRO A 119 -15.59 -2.47 16.67
N VAL A 120 -15.02 -1.32 16.33
CA VAL A 120 -15.66 -0.36 15.42
C VAL A 120 -15.07 -0.47 14.00
N VAL A 121 -13.76 -0.51 13.92
CA VAL A 121 -13.03 -0.51 12.63
C VAL A 121 -12.87 -1.92 12.06
N GLY A 122 -12.75 -2.94 12.92
CA GLY A 122 -12.43 -4.30 12.51
C GLY A 122 -13.57 -5.01 11.76
N GLU A 123 -14.81 -4.81 12.19
CA GLU A 123 -15.97 -5.51 11.62
C GLU A 123 -16.10 -5.38 10.09
N PRO A 124 -15.96 -4.18 9.49
CA PRO A 124 -16.01 -4.02 8.03
C PRO A 124 -14.94 -4.82 7.27
N PHE A 125 -13.76 -4.97 7.85
CA PHE A 125 -12.68 -5.75 7.24
C PHE A 125 -12.84 -7.25 7.45
N GLU A 126 -13.22 -7.68 8.66
CA GLU A 126 -13.43 -9.08 8.99
C GLU A 126 -14.56 -9.71 8.17
N LYS A 127 -15.69 -9.01 8.08
CA LYS A 127 -16.88 -9.45 7.34
C LYS A 127 -16.83 -9.08 5.84
N ASN A 128 -15.76 -8.42 5.40
CA ASN A 128 -15.62 -7.90 4.05
C ASN A 128 -16.84 -7.06 3.59
N LEU A 129 -17.34 -6.22 4.47
CA LEU A 129 -18.47 -5.34 4.16
C LEU A 129 -18.06 -4.21 3.23
N GLY A 130 -18.99 -3.74 2.40
CA GLY A 130 -18.76 -2.63 1.49
C GLY A 130 -17.80 -2.94 0.34
N GLN A 131 -17.16 -1.90 -0.19
CA GLN A 131 -16.27 -1.97 -1.34
C GLN A 131 -14.87 -1.50 -0.97
N ASN A 132 -13.85 -2.19 -1.50
CA ASN A 132 -12.46 -1.79 -1.32
C ASN A 132 -12.04 -0.85 -2.43
N GLU A 133 -11.10 0.07 -2.13
CA GLU A 133 -10.39 0.89 -3.10
C GLU A 133 -11.28 1.68 -4.07
N VAL A 134 -12.35 2.31 -3.53
CA VAL A 134 -13.28 3.10 -4.32
C VAL A 134 -12.68 4.47 -4.64
N SER A 135 -12.59 4.79 -5.92
CA SER A 135 -12.16 6.10 -6.41
C SER A 135 -13.34 7.04 -6.55
N GLY A 136 -13.16 8.29 -6.16
CA GLY A 136 -14.18 9.33 -6.28
C GLY A 136 -13.64 10.54 -7.03
N PHE A 137 -14.49 11.14 -7.87
CA PHE A 137 -14.19 12.31 -8.66
C PHE A 137 -15.26 13.36 -8.45
N PHE A 138 -14.86 14.62 -8.29
CA PHE A 138 -15.76 15.73 -8.08
C PHE A 138 -15.21 17.03 -8.68
N GLU A 139 -16.11 17.93 -9.07
CA GLU A 139 -15.77 19.31 -9.36
C GLU A 139 -15.97 20.16 -8.11
N HIS A 140 -15.06 21.08 -7.85
CA HIS A 140 -15.14 21.90 -6.65
C HIS A 140 -16.35 22.85 -6.72
N PRO A 141 -17.26 22.84 -5.72
CA PRO A 141 -18.55 23.54 -5.83
C PRO A 141 -18.42 25.06 -5.95
N ASN A 142 -17.35 25.65 -5.41
CA ASN A 142 -17.14 27.10 -5.42
C ASN A 142 -16.09 27.58 -6.44
N PHE A 143 -15.39 26.65 -7.09
CA PHE A 143 -14.34 26.97 -8.06
C PHE A 143 -14.51 26.08 -9.31
N PRO A 144 -15.38 26.49 -10.26
CA PRO A 144 -15.61 25.74 -11.50
C PRO A 144 -14.30 25.50 -12.26
N GLY A 145 -14.16 24.29 -12.81
CA GLY A 145 -12.94 23.88 -13.52
C GLY A 145 -11.83 23.33 -12.64
N ILE A 146 -11.97 23.38 -11.29
CA ILE A 146 -11.08 22.68 -10.37
C ILE A 146 -11.70 21.30 -10.05
N ASN A 147 -11.07 20.25 -10.55
CA ASN A 147 -11.49 18.88 -10.35
C ASN A 147 -10.61 18.23 -9.27
N GLY A 148 -11.24 17.52 -8.34
CA GLY A 148 -10.56 16.74 -7.32
C GLY A 148 -10.78 15.25 -7.51
N ALA A 149 -9.79 14.46 -7.09
CA ALA A 149 -9.87 13.02 -7.04
C ALA A 149 -9.43 12.51 -5.66
N PHE A 150 -10.12 11.49 -5.17
CA PHE A 150 -9.75 10.78 -3.93
C PHE A 150 -9.93 9.28 -4.12
N ARG A 151 -9.23 8.49 -3.31
CA ARG A 151 -9.40 7.04 -3.25
C ARG A 151 -9.56 6.62 -1.80
N MET A 152 -10.60 5.85 -1.54
CA MET A 152 -10.92 5.31 -0.21
C MET A 152 -10.51 3.86 -0.16
N ASP A 153 -9.79 3.48 0.89
CA ASP A 153 -9.39 2.09 1.12
C ASP A 153 -10.59 1.19 1.37
N LYS A 154 -11.61 1.73 2.06
CA LYS A 154 -12.86 1.03 2.35
C LYS A 154 -14.04 2.00 2.26
N TYR A 155 -15.04 1.65 1.49
CA TYR A 155 -16.30 2.38 1.37
C TYR A 155 -17.45 1.53 1.87
N LEU A 156 -18.17 2.05 2.86
CA LEU A 156 -19.39 1.46 3.40
C LEU A 156 -20.55 2.34 2.95
N PRO A 157 -21.39 1.89 2.02
CA PRO A 157 -22.64 2.60 1.71
C PRO A 157 -23.59 2.50 2.90
N ASP A 158 -24.32 3.58 3.16
CA ASP A 158 -25.39 3.66 4.18
C ASP A 158 -26.50 2.64 3.92
#